data_14a95050d50ca1a1c58d2ca4bf81a829
#
_entry.id   14a95050d50ca1a1c58d2ca4bf81a829
#
_cell.length_a   1.000
_cell.length_b   1.000
_cell.length_c   1.000
_cell.angle_alpha   90.00
_cell.angle_beta   90.00
_cell.angle_gamma   90.00
#
_symmetry.space_group_name_H-M   'P 1'
#
loop_
_entity.id
_entity.type
_entity.pdbx_description
1 polymer ?
#
loop_
_entity_poly.entity_id
_entity_poly.type
_entity_poly.pdbx_seq_one_letter_code
_entity_poly.pdbx_strand_id
1 'polypeptide(L)'
;MLDSQAIEKEALLVRVEAILEHIRSAIQGDGGDVELVDIAGGVAQIRLAGACVGCMHSMMTLQAGIERLVREAVPEIHSVEAMPY
;
A
#
# COMPACT_ATOMS: atom_id res chain seq x y z
N MET A 1 12.14 -26.18 6.43
CA MET A 1 10.69 -26.09 6.62
C MET A 1 10.28 -24.63 6.68
N LEU A 2 9.30 -24.22 5.88
CA LEU A 2 8.84 -22.84 5.89
C LEU A 2 7.97 -22.58 7.12
N ASP A 3 8.22 -21.43 7.76
CA ASP A 3 7.41 -20.96 8.87
C ASP A 3 6.04 -20.55 8.32
N SER A 4 4.95 -20.95 8.99
CA SER A 4 3.60 -20.57 8.59
C SER A 4 3.40 -19.06 8.58
N GLN A 5 4.07 -18.33 9.47
CA GLN A 5 4.00 -16.87 9.48
C GLN A 5 4.66 -16.26 8.24
N ALA A 6 5.74 -16.84 7.76
CA ALA A 6 6.39 -16.37 6.54
C ALA A 6 5.50 -16.61 5.32
N ILE A 7 4.81 -17.76 5.27
CA ILE A 7 3.87 -18.07 4.18
C ILE A 7 2.69 -17.10 4.21
N GLU A 8 2.15 -16.82 5.38
CA GLU A 8 1.03 -15.89 5.54
C GLU A 8 1.43 -14.48 5.12
N LYS A 9 2.62 -14.03 5.53
CA LYS A 9 3.13 -12.72 5.15
C LYS A 9 3.31 -12.62 3.64
N GLU A 10 3.89 -13.65 3.02
CA GLU A 10 4.09 -13.68 1.59
C GLU A 10 2.77 -13.61 0.83
N ALA A 11 1.76 -14.36 1.28
CA ALA A 11 0.43 -14.33 0.69
C ALA A 11 -0.20 -12.93 0.82
N LEU A 12 -0.04 -12.27 1.96
CA LEU A 12 -0.54 -10.92 2.16
C LEU A 12 0.18 -9.92 1.25
N LEU A 13 1.50 -10.04 1.10
CA LEU A 13 2.27 -9.17 0.20
C LEU A 13 1.75 -9.28 -1.23
N VAL A 14 1.50 -10.49 -1.71
CA VAL A 14 0.99 -10.71 -3.07
C VAL A 14 -0.40 -10.10 -3.23
N ARG A 15 -1.28 -10.29 -2.26
CA ARG A 15 -2.65 -9.77 -2.32
C ARG A 15 -2.67 -8.26 -2.30
N VAL A 16 -1.89 -7.64 -1.41
CA VAL A 16 -1.81 -6.18 -1.32
C VAL A 16 -1.17 -5.61 -2.59
N GLU A 17 -0.13 -6.24 -3.10
CA GLU A 17 0.53 -5.80 -4.33
C GLU A 17 -0.45 -5.80 -5.52
N ALA A 18 -1.32 -6.81 -5.60
CA ALA A 18 -2.33 -6.86 -6.65
C ALA A 18 -3.30 -5.68 -6.58
N ILE A 19 -3.69 -5.28 -5.36
CA ILE A 19 -4.55 -4.12 -5.16
C ILE A 19 -3.80 -2.84 -5.55
N LEU A 20 -2.54 -2.72 -5.15
CA LEU A 20 -1.73 -1.55 -5.49
C LEU A 20 -1.51 -1.42 -7.00
N GLU A 21 -1.43 -2.52 -7.73
CA GLU A 21 -1.32 -2.50 -9.18
C GLU A 21 -2.52 -1.78 -9.84
N HIS A 22 -3.71 -2.01 -9.34
CA HIS A 22 -4.91 -1.31 -9.83
C HIS A 22 -4.84 0.19 -9.54
N ILE A 23 -4.34 0.53 -8.36
CA ILE A 23 -4.24 1.92 -7.93
C ILE A 23 -3.10 2.64 -8.66
N ARG A 24 -2.01 1.92 -8.93
CA ARG A 24 -0.80 2.47 -9.51
C ARG A 24 -1.05 3.18 -10.84
N SER A 25 -1.88 2.59 -11.70
CA SER A 25 -2.20 3.20 -12.99
C SER A 25 -2.80 4.60 -12.83
N ALA A 26 -3.73 4.76 -11.90
CA ALA A 26 -4.36 6.04 -11.63
C ALA A 26 -3.36 7.04 -11.04
N ILE A 27 -2.51 6.58 -10.12
CA ILE A 27 -1.51 7.43 -9.49
C ILE A 27 -0.46 7.88 -10.51
N GLN A 28 -0.02 6.98 -11.37
CA GLN A 28 0.95 7.32 -12.42
C GLN A 28 0.38 8.32 -13.42
N GLY A 29 -0.93 8.22 -13.69
CA GLY A 29 -1.61 9.19 -14.53
C GLY A 29 -1.57 10.61 -13.97
N ASP A 30 -1.49 10.74 -12.65
CA ASP A 30 -1.37 12.03 -11.96
C ASP A 30 0.08 12.44 -11.69
N GLY A 31 1.05 11.69 -12.21
CA GLY A 31 2.46 12.00 -12.07
C GLY A 31 3.10 11.43 -10.81
N GLY A 32 2.44 10.54 -10.10
CA GLY A 32 2.96 9.90 -8.90
C GLY A 32 3.22 8.41 -9.10
N ASP A 33 3.60 7.75 -8.02
CA ASP A 33 3.79 6.30 -8.01
C ASP A 33 3.59 5.78 -6.59
N VAL A 34 3.37 4.47 -6.46
CA VAL A 34 3.22 3.79 -5.18
C VAL A 34 3.99 2.47 -5.20
N GLU A 35 4.64 2.17 -4.09
CA GLU A 35 5.42 0.95 -3.93
C GLU A 35 5.11 0.32 -2.58
N LEU A 36 4.91 -1.00 -2.57
CA LEU A 36 4.78 -1.73 -1.31
C LEU A 36 6.16 -2.00 -0.74
N VAL A 37 6.39 -1.55 0.48
CA VAL A 37 7.68 -1.72 1.16
C VAL A 37 7.66 -2.98 2.01
N ASP A 38 6.66 -3.13 2.88
CA ASP A 38 6.58 -4.27 3.79
C ASP A 38 5.19 -4.35 4.40
N ILE A 39 4.92 -5.47 5.07
CA ILE A 39 3.73 -5.65 5.90
C ILE A 39 4.20 -6.19 7.25
N ALA A 40 3.82 -5.51 8.32
CA ALA A 40 4.20 -5.91 9.67
C ALA A 40 3.05 -5.59 10.63
N GLY A 41 2.64 -6.59 11.42
CA GLY A 41 1.60 -6.39 12.43
C GLY A 41 0.27 -5.92 11.89
N GLY A 42 -0.09 -6.34 10.68
CA GLY A 42 -1.33 -5.91 10.04
C GLY A 42 -1.26 -4.51 9.44
N VAL A 43 -0.07 -3.90 9.39
CA VAL A 43 0.15 -2.58 8.79
C VAL A 43 0.89 -2.74 7.47
N ALA A 44 0.30 -2.28 6.38
CA ALA A 44 0.95 -2.27 5.09
C ALA A 44 1.72 -0.97 4.94
N GLN A 45 3.03 -1.08 4.78
CA GLN A 45 3.91 0.08 4.60
C GLN A 45 4.13 0.31 3.11
N ILE A 46 3.73 1.47 2.63
CA ILE A 46 3.88 1.84 1.23
C ILE A 46 4.74 3.08 1.13
N ARG A 47 5.30 3.30 -0.05
CA ARG A 47 6.10 4.48 -0.36
C ARG A 47 5.46 5.20 -1.53
N LEU A 48 5.23 6.48 -1.35
CA LEU A 48 4.66 7.34 -2.39
C LEU A 48 5.76 8.20 -3.00
N ALA A 49 5.70 8.40 -4.30
CA ALA A 49 6.70 9.18 -5.04
C ALA A 49 6.02 10.08 -6.06
N GLY A 50 6.78 11.03 -6.60
CA GLY A 50 6.32 11.93 -7.65
C GLY A 50 5.49 13.09 -7.13
N ALA A 51 4.50 13.51 -7.90
CA ALA A 51 3.71 14.69 -7.60
C ALA A 51 2.94 14.62 -6.29
N CYS A 52 2.64 13.40 -5.82
CA CYS A 52 1.90 13.18 -4.58
C CYS A 52 2.72 13.53 -3.34
N VAL A 53 4.05 13.54 -3.43
CA VAL A 53 4.92 13.73 -2.27
C VAL A 53 4.99 15.18 -1.84
N GLY A 54 4.87 16.10 -2.77
CA GLY A 54 5.01 17.52 -2.48
C GLY A 54 3.81 18.17 -1.82
N CYS A 55 2.69 17.46 -1.71
CA CYS A 55 1.44 18.00 -1.16
C CYS A 55 0.94 17.12 -0.01
N MET A 56 1.06 17.59 1.21
CA MET A 56 0.67 16.84 2.40
C MET A 56 -0.82 16.46 2.37
N HIS A 57 -1.67 17.38 1.92
CA HIS A 57 -3.10 17.13 1.83
C HIS A 57 -3.41 15.99 0.85
N SER A 58 -2.77 15.99 -0.32
CA SER A 58 -2.92 14.93 -1.30
C SER A 58 -2.41 13.58 -0.78
N MET A 59 -1.31 13.59 -0.04
CA MET A 59 -0.77 12.37 0.57
C MET A 59 -1.75 11.76 1.56
N MET A 60 -2.35 12.59 2.42
CA MET A 60 -3.33 12.11 3.40
C MET A 60 -4.57 11.53 2.73
N THR A 61 -5.09 12.21 1.72
CA THR A 61 -6.26 11.74 0.97
C THR A 61 -5.95 10.44 0.23
N LEU A 62 -4.78 10.37 -0.40
CA LEU A 62 -4.35 9.20 -1.13
C LEU A 62 -4.14 8.01 -0.20
N GLN A 63 -3.49 8.23 0.94
CA GLN A 63 -3.27 7.18 1.92
C GLN A 63 -4.59 6.62 2.44
N ALA A 64 -5.55 7.49 2.74
CA ALA A 64 -6.88 7.07 3.22
C ALA A 64 -7.61 6.23 2.16
N GLY A 65 -7.53 6.65 0.90
CA GLY A 65 -8.15 5.91 -0.20
C GLY A 65 -7.51 4.55 -0.42
N ILE A 66 -6.19 4.48 -0.38
CA ILE A 66 -5.44 3.23 -0.51
C ILE A 66 -5.77 2.30 0.67
N GLU A 67 -5.76 2.83 1.88
CA GLU A 67 -6.08 2.05 3.07
C GLU A 67 -7.46 1.43 2.97
N ARG A 68 -8.45 2.21 2.55
CA ARG A 68 -9.82 1.73 2.40
C ARG A 68 -9.87 0.56 1.41
N LEU A 69 -9.27 0.71 0.24
CA LEU A 69 -9.28 -0.31 -0.79
C LEU A 69 -8.55 -1.58 -0.34
N VAL A 70 -7.40 -1.41 0.29
CA VAL A 70 -6.62 -2.54 0.80
C VAL A 70 -7.39 -3.28 1.88
N ARG A 71 -7.99 -2.56 2.82
CA ARG A 71 -8.76 -3.19 3.91
C ARG A 71 -10.00 -3.92 3.41
N GLU A 72 -10.66 -3.41 2.39
CA GLU A 72 -11.81 -4.08 1.79
C GLU A 72 -11.42 -5.39 1.10
N ALA A 73 -10.28 -5.39 0.41
CA ALA A 73 -9.82 -6.55 -0.32
C ALA A 73 -9.06 -7.54 0.56
N VAL A 74 -8.35 -7.04 1.58
CA VAL A 74 -7.50 -7.84 2.47
C VAL A 74 -7.84 -7.47 3.92
N PRO A 75 -8.86 -8.11 4.51
CA PRO A 75 -9.32 -7.75 5.86
C PRO A 75 -8.26 -7.94 6.95
N GLU A 76 -7.23 -8.73 6.69
CA GLU A 76 -6.13 -8.95 7.62
C GLU A 76 -5.28 -7.69 7.82
N ILE A 77 -5.36 -6.74 6.89
CA ILE A 77 -4.66 -5.46 7.01
C ILE A 77 -5.54 -4.50 7.82
N HIS A 78 -4.97 -3.92 8.87
CA HIS A 78 -5.67 -2.99 9.75
C HIS A 78 -5.49 -1.55 9.30
N SER A 79 -4.31 -1.21 8.78
CA SER A 79 -4.00 0.14 8.34
C SER A 79 -2.91 0.14 7.28
N VAL A 80 -2.76 1.28 6.64
CA VAL A 80 -1.72 1.51 5.64
C VAL A 80 -0.94 2.75 6.06
N GLU A 81 0.38 2.63 6.12
CA GLU A 81 1.27 3.76 6.37
C GLU A 81 1.95 4.16 5.07
N ALA A 82 1.85 5.44 4.73
CA ALA A 82 2.52 5.99 3.56
C ALA A 82 3.77 6.73 3.98
N MET A 83 4.88 6.42 3.34
CA MET A 83 6.16 7.09 3.57
C MET A 83 6.55 7.85 2.32
N PRO A 84 7.01 9.10 2.45
CA PRO A 84 7.53 9.83 1.29
C PRO A 84 8.88 9.27 0.87
N TYR A 85 9.19 9.46 -0.39
CA TYR A 85 10.50 9.07 -0.92
C TYR A 85 11.59 9.98 -0.38
#